data_1d78eeebf47b5d912dbc179364bec46e
#
_entry.id   1d78eeebf47b5d912dbc179364bec46e
#
_cell.length_a   1.000
_cell.length_b   1.000
_cell.length_c   1.000
_cell.angle_alpha   90.00
_cell.angle_beta   90.00
_cell.angle_gamma   90.00
#
_symmetry.space_group_name_H-M   'P 1'
#
loop_
_entity.id
_entity.type
_entity.pdbx_description
1 polymer ?
#
loop_
_entity_poly.entity_id
_entity_poly.type
_entity_poly.pdbx_seq_one_letter_code
_entity_poly.pdbx_strand_id
1 'polypeptide(L)'
;MNITEIAKSHQASIQKSGKKDWKLSDSLRETITAYAREDAARNVYMGNKFLALRKNEVAKVAPDRSALMGKIDMKEIREADERWLRLLFGEPYEAKFQSEGTGSAIHVYDGNGDEILTYTAGVGWHEKESKAETQVHGALKAAYYSAYHAARQEIKGVQGGFDVRA
;
A
#
# COMPACT_ATOMS: atom_id res chain seq x y z
N MET A 1 -15.27 1.06 -36.99
CA MET A 1 -14.49 0.59 -35.84
C MET A 1 -14.94 -0.79 -35.42
N ASN A 2 -14.00 -1.70 -35.40
CA ASN A 2 -14.27 -3.10 -35.05
C ASN A 2 -14.22 -3.23 -33.51
N ILE A 3 -15.12 -4.02 -32.92
CA ILE A 3 -15.19 -4.30 -31.49
C ILE A 3 -13.84 -4.77 -30.93
N THR A 4 -13.04 -5.48 -31.73
CA THR A 4 -11.69 -5.93 -31.36
C THR A 4 -10.68 -4.78 -31.19
N GLU A 5 -10.82 -3.69 -31.93
CA GLU A 5 -9.97 -2.51 -31.83
C GLU A 5 -10.31 -1.66 -30.59
N ILE A 6 -11.59 -1.59 -30.25
CA ILE A 6 -12.06 -0.92 -29.03
C ILE A 6 -11.54 -1.69 -27.79
N ALA A 7 -11.60 -3.02 -27.80
CA ALA A 7 -11.08 -3.85 -26.71
C ALA A 7 -9.56 -3.72 -26.55
N LYS A 8 -8.80 -3.70 -27.66
CA LYS A 8 -7.33 -3.48 -27.65
C LYS A 8 -6.95 -2.08 -27.17
N SER A 9 -7.69 -1.06 -27.59
CA SER A 9 -7.48 0.32 -27.14
C SER A 9 -7.79 0.48 -25.65
N HIS A 10 -8.82 -0.20 -25.15
CA HIS A 10 -9.17 -0.20 -23.73
C HIS A 10 -8.12 -0.95 -22.89
N GLN A 11 -7.67 -2.11 -23.33
CA GLN A 11 -6.58 -2.84 -22.66
C GLN A 11 -5.26 -2.07 -22.71
N ALA A 12 -4.93 -1.41 -23.79
CA ALA A 12 -3.73 -0.57 -23.89
C ALA A 12 -3.80 0.67 -22.99
N SER A 13 -4.99 1.27 -22.79
CA SER A 13 -5.17 2.38 -21.86
C SER A 13 -5.11 1.92 -20.39
N ILE A 14 -5.61 0.74 -20.08
CA ILE A 14 -5.51 0.11 -18.75
C ILE A 14 -4.06 -0.25 -18.44
N GLN A 15 -3.30 -0.78 -19.40
CA GLN A 15 -1.87 -1.05 -19.28
C GLN A 15 -1.03 0.23 -19.18
N LYS A 16 -1.45 1.34 -19.81
CA LYS A 16 -0.78 2.64 -19.72
C LYS A 16 -1.09 3.39 -18.41
N SER A 17 -2.24 3.16 -17.81
CA SER A 17 -2.54 3.58 -16.45
C SER A 17 -1.94 2.64 -15.40
N GLY A 18 -1.40 1.51 -15.86
CA GLY A 18 -0.56 0.59 -15.11
C GLY A 18 0.64 1.35 -14.58
N LYS A 19 0.55 1.67 -13.36
CA LYS A 19 1.44 2.26 -12.39
C LYS A 19 2.89 2.24 -12.88
N LYS A 20 3.46 3.41 -13.08
CA LYS A 20 4.92 3.55 -13.07
C LYS A 20 5.42 2.81 -11.87
N ASP A 21 6.30 1.84 -12.06
CA ASP A 21 6.94 1.15 -10.96
C ASP A 21 7.45 2.19 -9.97
N TRP A 22 6.91 2.15 -8.78
CA TRP A 22 7.33 3.07 -7.74
C TRP A 22 8.81 2.83 -7.43
N LYS A 23 9.58 3.90 -7.43
CA LYS A 23 11.01 3.86 -7.10
C LYS A 23 11.33 4.93 -6.07
N LEU A 24 12.23 4.58 -5.17
CA LEU A 24 12.77 5.53 -4.21
C LEU A 24 13.67 6.53 -4.96
N SER A 25 13.18 7.76 -5.14
CA SER A 25 13.95 8.83 -5.76
C SER A 25 15.08 9.32 -4.83
N ASP A 26 16.12 9.94 -5.41
CA ASP A 26 17.21 10.54 -4.63
C ASP A 26 16.70 11.63 -3.70
N SER A 27 15.79 12.47 -4.16
CA SER A 27 15.15 13.52 -3.38
C SER A 27 14.38 12.95 -2.17
N LEU A 28 13.63 11.88 -2.38
CA LEU A 28 12.89 11.20 -1.31
C LEU A 28 13.85 10.56 -0.31
N ARG A 29 14.92 9.94 -0.79
CA ARG A 29 15.99 9.38 0.06
C ARG A 29 16.65 10.44 0.93
N GLU A 30 16.96 11.60 0.37
CA GLU A 30 17.53 12.74 1.12
C GLU A 30 16.58 13.22 2.22
N THR A 31 15.28 13.33 1.92
CA THR A 31 14.26 13.71 2.90
C THR A 31 14.17 12.70 4.03
N ILE A 32 14.15 11.41 3.71
CA ILE A 32 14.11 10.33 4.71
C ILE A 32 15.36 10.38 5.60
N THR A 33 16.53 10.58 4.99
CA THR A 33 17.80 10.71 5.72
C THR A 33 17.77 11.89 6.69
N ALA A 34 17.24 13.04 6.26
CA ALA A 34 17.11 14.22 7.14
C ALA A 34 16.19 13.94 8.33
N TYR A 35 15.05 13.30 8.09
CA TYR A 35 14.12 12.93 9.17
C TYR A 35 14.73 11.91 10.13
N ALA A 36 15.42 10.91 9.60
CA ALA A 36 16.08 9.90 10.41
C ALA A 36 17.18 10.51 11.32
N ARG A 37 17.96 11.46 10.80
CA ARG A 37 18.98 12.18 11.57
C ARG A 37 18.37 13.04 12.67
N GLU A 38 17.29 13.76 12.36
CA GLU A 38 16.55 14.55 13.35
C GLU A 38 16.01 13.67 14.47
N ASP A 39 15.38 12.54 14.10
CA ASP A 39 14.84 11.58 15.05
C ASP A 39 15.94 10.93 15.91
N ALA A 40 17.07 10.57 15.30
CA ALA A 40 18.20 10.01 16.01
C ALA A 40 18.77 10.98 17.04
N ALA A 41 18.86 12.27 16.70
CA ALA A 41 19.33 13.32 17.62
C ALA A 41 18.38 13.49 18.80
N ARG A 42 17.08 13.27 18.60
CA ARG A 42 16.06 13.38 19.64
C ARG A 42 15.78 12.04 20.36
N ASN A 43 16.48 10.99 19.99
CA ASN A 43 16.26 9.64 20.51
C ASN A 43 14.81 9.14 20.29
N VAL A 44 14.23 9.49 19.14
CA VAL A 44 12.90 9.05 18.70
C VAL A 44 13.08 8.13 17.51
N TYR A 45 12.43 7.00 17.51
CA TYR A 45 12.43 6.07 16.37
C TYR A 45 11.10 6.19 15.61
N MET A 46 11.17 6.36 14.28
CA MET A 46 10.01 6.58 13.43
C MET A 46 9.12 7.74 13.88
N GLY A 47 9.69 8.92 13.93
CA GLY A 47 8.98 10.13 14.30
C GLY A 47 7.86 10.51 13.33
N ASN A 48 7.02 11.44 13.73
CA ASN A 48 5.80 11.80 13.02
C ASN A 48 6.02 12.27 11.57
N LYS A 49 7.13 12.96 11.29
CA LYS A 49 7.46 13.41 9.93
C LYS A 49 7.68 12.23 8.98
N PHE A 50 8.41 11.21 9.42
CA PHE A 50 8.63 10.01 8.63
C PHE A 50 7.34 9.19 8.47
N LEU A 51 6.56 9.03 9.52
CA LEU A 51 5.29 8.31 9.45
C LEU A 51 4.30 8.97 8.48
N ALA A 52 4.23 10.30 8.49
CA ALA A 52 3.40 11.05 7.55
C ALA A 52 3.88 10.90 6.11
N LEU A 53 5.18 10.99 5.88
CA LEU A 53 5.78 10.78 4.56
C LEU A 53 5.48 9.37 4.04
N ARG A 54 5.68 8.35 4.88
CA ARG A 54 5.39 6.96 4.52
C ARG A 54 3.93 6.75 4.14
N LYS A 55 3.01 7.29 4.93
CA LYS A 55 1.57 7.24 4.63
C LYS A 55 1.25 7.86 3.27
N ASN A 56 1.82 9.02 2.98
CA ASN A 56 1.60 9.72 1.71
C ASN A 56 2.17 8.97 0.51
N GLU A 57 3.35 8.38 0.65
CA GLU A 57 3.98 7.61 -0.44
C GLU A 57 3.21 6.30 -0.71
N VAL A 58 2.79 5.60 0.33
CA VAL A 58 1.96 4.39 0.19
C VAL A 58 0.63 4.71 -0.47
N ALA A 59 0.01 5.84 -0.12
CA ALA A 59 -1.26 6.28 -0.72
C ALA A 59 -1.18 6.47 -2.24
N LYS A 60 0.00 6.76 -2.80
CA LYS A 60 0.20 6.89 -4.26
C LYS A 60 0.04 5.57 -5.00
N VAL A 61 0.27 4.44 -4.36
CA VAL A 61 0.18 3.10 -4.95
C VAL A 61 -1.02 2.30 -4.41
N ALA A 62 -1.63 2.75 -3.33
CA ALA A 62 -2.76 2.08 -2.71
C ALA A 62 -4.03 2.18 -3.58
N PRO A 63 -4.85 1.13 -3.63
CA PRO A 63 -6.19 1.23 -4.22
C PRO A 63 -7.11 2.07 -3.34
N ASP A 64 -8.15 2.65 -3.93
CA ASP A 64 -9.18 3.36 -3.17
C ASP A 64 -10.18 2.37 -2.56
N ARG A 65 -9.80 1.78 -1.44
CA ARG A 65 -10.61 0.78 -0.73
C ARG A 65 -11.93 1.35 -0.22
N SER A 66 -11.94 2.60 0.21
CA SER A 66 -13.15 3.25 0.70
C SER A 66 -14.21 3.37 -0.39
N ALA A 67 -13.81 3.73 -1.61
CA ALA A 67 -14.70 3.77 -2.76
C ALA A 67 -15.23 2.37 -3.12
N LEU A 68 -14.39 1.35 -3.06
CA LEU A 68 -14.79 -0.03 -3.32
C LEU A 68 -15.77 -0.56 -2.27
N MET A 69 -15.50 -0.33 -0.99
CA MET A 69 -16.38 -0.73 0.11
C MET A 69 -17.74 -0.03 0.04
N GLY A 70 -17.78 1.23 -0.38
CA GLY A 70 -19.01 2.00 -0.51
C GLY A 70 -19.94 1.53 -1.63
N LYS A 71 -19.47 0.69 -2.55
CA LYS A 71 -20.28 0.16 -3.66
C LYS A 71 -21.15 -1.03 -3.26
N ILE A 72 -20.89 -1.66 -2.13
CA ILE A 72 -21.63 -2.85 -1.68
C ILE A 72 -22.64 -2.45 -0.62
N ASP A 73 -23.94 -2.62 -0.91
CA ASP A 73 -24.98 -2.65 0.11
C ASP A 73 -25.03 -4.06 0.73
N MET A 74 -24.89 -4.10 2.03
CA MET A 74 -24.86 -5.33 2.82
C MET A 74 -26.12 -6.19 2.65
N LYS A 75 -27.24 -5.59 2.26
CA LYS A 75 -28.50 -6.30 2.02
C LYS A 75 -28.51 -7.07 0.70
N GLU A 76 -27.71 -6.63 -0.25
CA GLU A 76 -27.65 -7.21 -1.61
C GLU A 76 -26.65 -8.36 -1.72
N ILE A 77 -25.76 -8.53 -0.74
CA ILE A 77 -24.70 -9.56 -0.79
C ILE A 77 -25.22 -10.99 -0.91
N ARG A 78 -26.40 -11.26 -0.37
CA ARG A 78 -26.99 -12.61 -0.39
C ARG A 78 -27.40 -13.08 -1.78
N GLU A 79 -27.62 -12.14 -2.70
CA GLU A 79 -28.05 -12.39 -4.08
C GLU A 79 -26.95 -12.08 -5.11
N ALA A 80 -25.77 -11.65 -4.64
CA ALA A 80 -24.68 -11.27 -5.52
C ALA A 80 -24.02 -12.50 -6.16
N ASP A 81 -23.88 -12.44 -7.47
CA ASP A 81 -22.99 -13.35 -8.21
C ASP A 81 -21.69 -12.63 -8.62
N GLU A 82 -20.69 -13.40 -9.02
CA GLU A 82 -19.38 -12.85 -9.42
C GLU A 82 -19.49 -11.89 -10.59
N ARG A 83 -20.42 -12.11 -11.48
CA ARG A 83 -20.65 -11.30 -12.68
C ARG A 83 -21.16 -9.91 -12.30
N TRP A 84 -22.12 -9.84 -11.37
CA TRP A 84 -22.62 -8.60 -10.84
C TRP A 84 -21.56 -7.83 -10.04
N LEU A 85 -20.82 -8.52 -9.21
CA LEU A 85 -19.71 -7.91 -8.43
C LEU A 85 -18.64 -7.32 -9.35
N ARG A 86 -18.29 -8.01 -10.44
CA ARG A 86 -17.33 -7.50 -11.42
C ARG A 86 -17.80 -6.21 -12.08
N LEU A 87 -19.07 -6.13 -12.43
CA LEU A 87 -19.68 -4.91 -12.98
C LEU A 87 -19.69 -3.78 -11.94
N LEU A 88 -20.00 -4.09 -10.70
CA LEU A 88 -20.10 -3.12 -9.63
C LEU A 88 -18.73 -2.50 -9.29
N PHE A 89 -17.70 -3.31 -9.16
CA PHE A 89 -16.36 -2.82 -8.86
C PHE A 89 -15.67 -2.17 -10.05
N GLY A 90 -15.97 -2.62 -11.26
CA GLY A 90 -15.32 -2.12 -12.47
C GLY A 90 -13.86 -2.55 -12.60
N GLU A 91 -13.31 -2.41 -13.79
CA GLU A 91 -11.90 -2.69 -14.04
C GLU A 91 -10.99 -1.65 -13.33
N PRO A 92 -9.80 -2.04 -12.87
CA PRO A 92 -9.13 -3.35 -13.03
C PRO A 92 -9.47 -4.37 -11.94
N TYR A 93 -10.44 -4.10 -11.09
CA TYR A 93 -10.75 -4.93 -9.93
C TYR A 93 -11.53 -6.17 -10.31
N GLU A 94 -11.25 -7.28 -9.66
CA GLU A 94 -12.00 -8.51 -9.74
C GLU A 94 -12.54 -8.90 -8.36
N ALA A 95 -13.75 -9.44 -8.32
CA ALA A 95 -14.34 -9.98 -7.11
C ALA A 95 -14.64 -11.45 -7.28
N LYS A 96 -14.34 -12.24 -6.26
CA LYS A 96 -14.66 -13.66 -6.18
C LYS A 96 -15.53 -13.93 -4.95
N PHE A 97 -16.61 -14.65 -5.17
CA PHE A 97 -17.52 -15.05 -4.11
C PHE A 97 -17.14 -16.44 -3.61
N GLN A 98 -17.03 -16.58 -2.30
CA GLN A 98 -16.78 -17.86 -1.64
C GLN A 98 -17.92 -18.17 -0.69
N SER A 99 -18.56 -19.32 -0.86
CA SER A 99 -19.69 -19.79 -0.05
C SER A 99 -19.38 -21.17 0.57
N GLU A 100 -18.18 -21.33 1.13
CA GLU A 100 -17.80 -22.59 1.80
C GLU A 100 -18.01 -22.51 3.31
N GLY A 101 -18.59 -23.56 3.87
CA GLY A 101 -18.78 -23.68 5.30
C GLY A 101 -19.88 -22.79 5.87
N THR A 102 -19.65 -22.24 7.06
CA THR A 102 -20.62 -21.45 7.81
C THR A 102 -20.64 -19.97 7.44
N GLY A 103 -19.85 -19.53 6.47
CA GLY A 103 -19.76 -18.12 6.11
C GLY A 103 -19.59 -17.87 4.62
N SER A 104 -20.21 -16.80 4.15
CA SER A 104 -19.97 -16.26 2.81
C SER A 104 -18.92 -15.18 2.87
N ALA A 105 -18.00 -15.17 1.91
CA ALA A 105 -16.97 -14.16 1.80
C ALA A 105 -16.88 -13.63 0.37
N ILE A 106 -16.50 -12.36 0.24
CA ILE A 106 -16.19 -11.71 -1.03
C ILE A 106 -14.73 -11.29 -0.99
N HIS A 107 -13.95 -11.79 -1.93
CA HIS A 107 -12.54 -11.43 -2.09
C HIS A 107 -12.40 -10.47 -3.25
N VAL A 108 -11.80 -9.33 -3.04
CA VAL A 108 -11.54 -8.32 -4.06
C VAL A 108 -10.06 -8.27 -4.38
N TYR A 109 -9.74 -8.40 -5.66
CA TYR A 109 -8.38 -8.40 -6.19
C TYR A 109 -8.13 -7.15 -7.03
N ASP A 110 -6.91 -6.64 -7.00
CA ASP A 110 -6.48 -5.55 -7.87
C ASP A 110 -6.09 -6.05 -9.27
N GLY A 111 -5.68 -5.14 -10.15
CA GLY A 111 -5.26 -5.46 -11.52
C GLY A 111 -4.01 -6.33 -11.61
N ASN A 112 -3.26 -6.49 -10.53
CA ASN A 112 -2.08 -7.35 -10.44
C ASN A 112 -2.39 -8.74 -9.85
N GLY A 113 -3.64 -9.00 -9.51
CA GLY A 113 -4.08 -10.25 -8.90
C GLY A 113 -3.85 -10.33 -7.38
N ASP A 114 -3.51 -9.22 -6.74
CA ASP A 114 -3.37 -9.16 -5.29
C ASP A 114 -4.72 -8.96 -4.62
N GLU A 115 -5.03 -9.76 -3.62
CA GLU A 115 -6.22 -9.55 -2.79
C GLU A 115 -6.02 -8.30 -1.92
N ILE A 116 -6.93 -7.35 -2.05
CA ILE A 116 -6.84 -6.05 -1.37
C ILE A 116 -7.94 -5.83 -0.33
N LEU A 117 -9.05 -6.53 -0.46
CA LEU A 117 -10.19 -6.48 0.44
C LEU A 117 -10.83 -7.85 0.56
N THR A 118 -11.31 -8.17 1.74
CA THR A 118 -12.20 -9.31 1.99
C THR A 118 -13.39 -8.84 2.80
N TYR A 119 -14.57 -9.15 2.33
CA TYR A 119 -15.79 -9.05 3.13
C TYR A 119 -16.17 -10.43 3.64
N THR A 120 -16.37 -10.58 4.94
CA THR A 120 -16.86 -11.82 5.54
C THR A 120 -18.19 -11.56 6.22
N ALA A 121 -19.21 -12.34 5.88
CA ALA A 121 -20.54 -12.22 6.47
C ALA A 121 -20.47 -12.37 8.00
N GLY A 122 -21.07 -11.44 8.73
CA GLY A 122 -21.05 -11.39 10.19
C GLY A 122 -19.79 -10.79 10.81
N VAL A 123 -18.74 -10.55 10.04
CA VAL A 123 -17.47 -9.96 10.51
C VAL A 123 -17.24 -8.57 9.90
N GLY A 124 -17.53 -8.40 8.62
CA GLY A 124 -17.34 -7.14 7.90
C GLY A 124 -16.12 -7.14 6.98
N TRP A 125 -15.66 -5.94 6.67
CA TRP A 125 -14.52 -5.71 5.78
C TRP A 125 -13.19 -5.89 6.48
N HIS A 126 -12.26 -6.52 5.77
CA HIS A 126 -10.86 -6.64 6.15
C HIS A 126 -9.98 -6.16 4.99
N GLU A 127 -9.11 -5.20 5.26
CA GLU A 127 -8.16 -4.68 4.30
C GLU A 127 -6.90 -5.55 4.25
N LYS A 128 -6.44 -5.85 3.04
CA LYS A 128 -5.16 -6.53 2.82
C LYS A 128 -4.24 -5.64 2.02
N GLU A 129 -2.99 -5.63 2.39
CA GLU A 129 -1.95 -4.86 1.73
C GLU A 129 -1.57 -5.52 0.40
N SER A 130 -1.52 -4.74 -0.68
CA SER A 130 -1.02 -5.21 -1.97
C SER A 130 0.50 -5.34 -1.96
N LYS A 131 1.06 -6.08 -2.91
CA LYS A 131 2.52 -6.16 -3.09
C LYS A 131 3.15 -4.80 -3.34
N ALA A 132 2.48 -3.92 -4.10
CA ALA A 132 2.95 -2.57 -4.35
C ALA A 132 3.05 -1.75 -3.06
N GLU A 133 2.06 -1.81 -2.21
CA GLU A 133 2.08 -1.15 -0.90
C GLU A 133 3.20 -1.70 0.00
N THR A 134 3.32 -3.02 0.08
CA THR A 134 4.37 -3.70 0.85
C THR A 134 5.77 -3.30 0.35
N GLN A 135 5.95 -3.19 -0.96
CA GLN A 135 7.22 -2.75 -1.55
C GLN A 135 7.57 -1.31 -1.15
N VAL A 136 6.62 -0.41 -1.20
CA VAL A 136 6.82 1.00 -0.78
C VAL A 136 7.16 1.06 0.71
N HIS A 137 6.38 0.42 1.55
CA HIS A 137 6.63 0.35 2.99
C HIS A 137 8.03 -0.18 3.29
N GLY A 138 8.43 -1.27 2.66
CA GLY A 138 9.73 -1.90 2.86
C GLY A 138 10.89 -1.01 2.43
N ALA A 139 10.79 -0.38 1.26
CA ALA A 139 11.84 0.50 0.74
C ALA A 139 12.03 1.76 1.60
N LEU A 140 10.94 2.39 2.04
CA LEU A 140 10.99 3.56 2.91
C LEU A 140 11.57 3.21 4.29
N LYS A 141 11.10 2.11 4.87
CA LYS A 141 11.58 1.61 6.16
C LYS A 141 13.07 1.27 6.11
N ALA A 142 13.54 0.61 5.05
CA ALA A 142 14.95 0.26 4.90
C ALA A 142 15.84 1.51 4.79
N ALA A 143 15.42 2.52 4.02
CA ALA A 143 16.16 3.78 3.90
C ALA A 143 16.21 4.53 5.24
N TYR A 144 15.08 4.60 5.94
CA TYR A 144 15.02 5.24 7.26
C TYR A 144 15.90 4.52 8.29
N TYR A 145 15.76 3.22 8.39
CA TYR A 145 16.52 2.38 9.33
C TYR A 145 18.03 2.56 9.14
N SER A 146 18.50 2.47 7.90
CA SER A 146 19.91 2.64 7.56
C SER A 146 20.44 4.01 7.98
N ALA A 147 19.72 5.08 7.66
CA ALA A 147 20.09 6.46 8.02
C ALA A 147 20.01 6.70 9.52
N TYR A 148 18.99 6.18 10.19
CA TYR A 148 18.80 6.31 11.63
C TYR A 148 19.95 5.65 12.40
N HIS A 149 20.28 4.42 12.10
CA HIS A 149 21.36 3.69 12.78
C HIS A 149 22.73 4.31 12.51
N ALA A 150 23.00 4.76 11.29
CA ALA A 150 24.23 5.49 10.98
C ALA A 150 24.36 6.77 11.83
N ALA A 151 23.29 7.55 11.95
CA ALA A 151 23.25 8.74 12.77
C ALA A 151 23.42 8.43 14.28
N ARG A 152 22.80 7.35 14.76
CA ARG A 152 22.97 6.91 16.17
C ARG A 152 24.39 6.47 16.46
N GLN A 153 25.07 5.82 15.53
CA GLN A 153 26.46 5.42 15.69
C GLN A 153 27.39 6.64 15.72
N GLU A 154 27.15 7.64 14.89
CA GLU A 154 27.90 8.92 14.92
C GLU A 154 27.78 9.60 16.29
N ILE A 155 26.56 9.65 16.84
CA ILE A 155 26.29 10.23 18.16
C ILE A 155 27.02 9.44 19.25
N LYS A 156 27.02 8.11 19.23
CA LYS A 156 27.74 7.25 20.17
C LYS A 156 29.26 7.42 20.03
N GLY A 157 29.77 7.56 18.81
CA GLY A 157 31.19 7.81 18.55
C GLY A 157 31.67 9.13 19.16
N VAL A 158 30.87 10.17 19.06
CA VAL A 158 31.17 11.48 19.69
C VAL A 158 31.12 11.36 21.23
N GLN A 159 30.13 10.68 21.80
CA GLN A 159 30.02 10.45 23.24
C GLN A 159 31.14 9.55 23.76
N GLY A 160 31.50 8.48 23.03
CA GLY A 160 32.62 7.60 23.37
C GLY A 160 33.96 8.30 23.32
N GLY A 161 34.15 9.30 22.43
CA GLY A 161 35.33 10.16 22.40
C GLY A 161 35.51 11.07 23.61
N PHE A 162 34.44 11.37 24.32
CA PHE A 162 34.48 12.14 25.58
C PHE A 162 34.85 11.29 26.77
N ASP A 163 34.44 10.03 26.84
CA ASP A 163 34.71 9.12 27.96
C ASP A 163 36.18 8.64 28.00
N VAL A 164 36.88 8.64 26.89
CA VAL A 164 38.30 8.21 26.78
C VAL A 164 39.28 9.27 27.33
N ARG A 165 38.82 10.48 27.67
CA ARG A 165 39.61 11.56 28.21
C ARG A 165 39.47 11.81 29.71
N ALA A 166 38.68 11.02 30.36
CA ALA A 166 38.52 11.09 31.78
C ALA A 166 39.68 10.43 32.56
#